data_904a30ab70ce04cade9251bbe3559d8d
#
_entry.id   904a30ab70ce04cade9251bbe3559d8d
#
_cell.length_a   1.000
_cell.length_b   1.000
_cell.length_c   1.000
_cell.angle_alpha   90.00
_cell.angle_beta   90.00
_cell.angle_gamma   90.00
#
_symmetry.space_group_name_H-M   'P 1'
#
loop_
_entity.id
_entity.type
_entity.pdbx_description
1 polymer ?
#
loop_
_entity_poly.entity_id
_entity_poly.type
_entity_poly.pdbx_seq_one_letter_code
_entity_poly.pdbx_strand_id
1 'polypeptide(L)'
;MKFSPLFWPIQLKGNIIYILDETLLPHKLSYIKVRNYKEACRAIKEMKTRAVGQVLLVMYIFLQLIKQNKQRDLLKVARAINSTRPTLSFKYLTDMVIGWSKGKASLEKCILGFLEGLKYSRMKQAEEASKLLKDGDAILTHCNVSGLMPLIGEFAKKQGKRISFFATETRPYLQGSRLTAWELQRAGLGVTIITDGMVAAVMSQHKVNKVIVGADHLTLNGDIANKIGTYQIAITAKYFKIPFYVL
;
A
#
# COMPACT_ATOMS: atom_id res chain seq x y z
N MET A 1 -8.93 -11.61 -12.67
CA MET A 1 -8.68 -10.24 -12.20
C MET A 1 -7.17 -10.00 -12.26
N LYS A 2 -6.73 -8.95 -12.92
CA LYS A 2 -5.30 -8.60 -13.05
C LYS A 2 -4.93 -7.58 -11.98
N PHE A 3 -4.10 -8.00 -11.02
CA PHE A 3 -3.63 -7.11 -9.97
C PHE A 3 -2.53 -6.17 -10.46
N SER A 4 -2.51 -4.93 -9.94
CA SER A 4 -1.34 -4.07 -10.06
C SER A 4 -0.12 -4.75 -9.43
N PRO A 5 1.09 -4.61 -10.00
CA PRO A 5 2.31 -5.07 -9.34
C PRO A 5 2.52 -4.48 -7.94
N LEU A 6 1.99 -3.28 -7.68
CA LEU A 6 2.03 -2.63 -6.36
C LEU A 6 1.08 -3.26 -5.34
N PHE A 7 0.08 -4.04 -5.79
CA PHE A 7 -0.83 -4.74 -4.87
C PHE A 7 -0.10 -5.80 -4.03
N TRP A 8 0.87 -6.50 -4.64
CA TRP A 8 1.69 -7.51 -3.99
C TRP A 8 3.13 -7.44 -4.50
N PRO A 9 3.91 -6.40 -4.07
CA PRO A 9 5.20 -6.07 -4.68
C PRO A 9 6.35 -6.99 -4.26
N ILE A 10 6.11 -7.95 -3.36
CA ILE A 10 7.12 -8.86 -2.83
C ILE A 10 6.78 -10.30 -3.21
N GLN A 11 7.79 -11.07 -3.60
CA GLN A 11 7.68 -12.50 -3.89
C GLN A 11 8.85 -13.25 -3.27
N LEU A 12 8.61 -14.46 -2.77
CA LEU A 12 9.66 -15.38 -2.34
C LEU A 12 9.71 -16.56 -3.32
N LYS A 13 10.84 -16.74 -4.00
CA LYS A 13 11.09 -17.86 -4.92
C LYS A 13 12.32 -18.62 -4.43
N GLY A 14 12.09 -19.87 -3.99
CA GLY A 14 13.12 -20.61 -3.26
C GLY A 14 13.55 -19.85 -2.01
N ASN A 15 14.83 -19.52 -1.90
CA ASN A 15 15.42 -18.79 -0.78
C ASN A 15 15.71 -17.30 -1.11
N ILE A 16 15.17 -16.76 -2.22
CA ILE A 16 15.43 -15.40 -2.67
C ILE A 16 14.12 -14.60 -2.63
N ILE A 17 14.16 -13.44 -1.98
CA ILE A 17 13.07 -12.48 -2.00
C ILE A 17 13.27 -11.56 -3.21
N TYR A 18 12.21 -11.36 -3.99
CA TYR A 18 12.15 -10.41 -5.09
C TYR A 18 11.28 -9.24 -4.66
N ILE A 19 11.84 -8.03 -4.70
CA ILE A 19 11.18 -6.78 -4.31
C ILE A 19 10.99 -5.94 -5.56
N LEU A 20 9.77 -5.52 -5.85
CA LEU A 20 9.52 -4.49 -6.86
C LEU A 20 10.22 -3.19 -6.42
N ASP A 21 11.15 -2.70 -7.24
CA ASP A 21 11.79 -1.40 -7.00
C ASP A 21 10.86 -0.26 -7.41
N GLU A 22 10.09 0.23 -6.44
CA GLU A 22 9.13 1.32 -6.64
C GLU A 22 9.82 2.65 -6.97
N THR A 23 11.13 2.78 -6.69
CA THR A 23 11.88 4.01 -6.99
C THR A 23 12.13 4.20 -8.48
N LEU A 24 12.01 3.14 -9.28
CA LEU A 24 12.20 3.16 -10.73
C LEU A 24 10.90 3.39 -11.50
N LEU A 25 9.74 3.27 -10.85
CA LEU A 25 8.46 3.55 -11.48
C LEU A 25 8.24 5.05 -11.68
N PRO A 26 7.57 5.48 -12.76
CA PRO A 26 6.90 4.69 -13.80
C PRO A 26 7.83 4.22 -14.93
N HIS A 27 9.09 4.65 -14.96
CA HIS A 27 9.98 4.49 -16.11
C HIS A 27 10.42 3.04 -16.34
N LYS A 28 10.60 2.28 -15.25
CA LYS A 28 11.09 0.89 -15.33
C LYS A 28 10.41 0.00 -14.30
N LEU A 29 9.77 -1.06 -14.77
CA LEU A 29 9.29 -2.15 -13.92
C LEU A 29 10.42 -3.14 -13.67
N SER A 30 11.01 -3.13 -12.50
CA SER A 30 12.17 -3.95 -12.16
C SER A 30 12.06 -4.52 -10.75
N TYR A 31 12.63 -5.72 -10.55
CA TYR A 31 12.69 -6.38 -9.26
C TYR A 31 14.13 -6.55 -8.83
N ILE A 32 14.44 -6.18 -7.59
CA ILE A 32 15.72 -6.46 -6.95
C ILE A 32 15.66 -7.80 -6.23
N LYS A 33 16.80 -8.51 -6.22
CA LYS A 33 16.98 -9.80 -5.54
C LYS A 33 17.58 -9.56 -4.17
N VAL A 34 16.95 -10.10 -3.13
CA VAL A 34 17.38 -10.00 -1.74
C VAL A 34 17.62 -11.40 -1.20
N ARG A 35 18.88 -11.67 -0.82
CA ARG A 35 19.34 -12.99 -0.40
C ARG A 35 19.43 -13.17 1.11
N ASN A 36 19.40 -12.07 1.84
CA ASN A 36 19.54 -12.07 3.29
C ASN A 36 18.87 -10.84 3.93
N TYR A 37 18.65 -10.90 5.23
CA TYR A 37 17.98 -9.83 5.97
C TYR A 37 18.70 -8.48 5.93
N LYS A 38 20.05 -8.45 5.77
CA LYS A 38 20.79 -7.18 5.70
C LYS A 38 20.46 -6.42 4.41
N GLU A 39 20.38 -7.15 3.29
CA GLU A 39 19.95 -6.58 2.00
C GLU A 39 18.49 -6.10 2.09
N ALA A 40 17.61 -6.86 2.77
CA ALA A 40 16.23 -6.46 2.98
C ALA A 40 16.12 -5.18 3.84
N CYS A 41 16.88 -5.09 4.93
CA CYS A 41 16.94 -3.88 5.76
C CYS A 41 17.43 -2.66 4.96
N ARG A 42 18.40 -2.85 4.07
CA ARG A 42 18.85 -1.79 3.15
C ARG A 42 17.73 -1.36 2.22
N ALA A 43 17.02 -2.31 1.60
CA ALA A 43 15.90 -2.02 0.72
C ALA A 43 14.78 -1.22 1.42
N ILE A 44 14.51 -1.49 2.72
CA ILE A 44 13.59 -0.69 3.54
C ILE A 44 14.12 0.73 3.71
N LYS A 45 15.39 0.90 4.12
CA LYS A 45 16.00 2.22 4.35
C LYS A 45 16.03 3.07 3.07
N GLU A 46 16.34 2.46 1.95
CA GLU A 46 16.38 3.11 0.63
C GLU A 46 14.98 3.29 0.00
N MET A 47 13.91 2.94 0.72
CA MET A 47 12.53 3.08 0.24
C MET A 47 12.26 2.36 -1.10
N LYS A 48 12.96 1.23 -1.34
CA LYS A 48 12.76 0.41 -2.55
C LYS A 48 11.34 -0.12 -2.68
N THR A 49 10.68 -0.35 -1.55
CA THR A 49 9.26 -0.64 -1.43
C THR A 49 8.68 0.11 -0.25
N ARG A 50 7.37 0.36 -0.21
CA ARG A 50 6.71 1.21 0.77
C ARG A 50 5.41 0.59 1.27
N ALA A 51 4.82 1.19 2.31
CA ALA A 51 3.52 0.81 2.86
C ALA A 51 3.38 -0.73 3.00
N VAL A 52 2.38 -1.33 2.38
CA VAL A 52 2.16 -2.79 2.44
C VAL A 52 3.36 -3.60 1.96
N GLY A 53 4.13 -3.09 1.01
CA GLY A 53 5.33 -3.76 0.55
C GLY A 53 6.37 -3.96 1.65
N GLN A 54 6.50 -3.01 2.58
CA GLN A 54 7.39 -3.16 3.74
C GLN A 54 6.82 -4.16 4.77
N VAL A 55 5.51 -4.19 4.98
CA VAL A 55 4.85 -5.20 5.83
C VAL A 55 5.11 -6.61 5.27
N LEU A 56 4.90 -6.79 3.96
CA LEU A 56 5.17 -8.04 3.27
C LEU A 56 6.64 -8.43 3.38
N LEU A 57 7.55 -7.48 3.17
CA LEU A 57 8.99 -7.73 3.24
C LEU A 57 9.41 -8.24 4.61
N VAL A 58 8.89 -7.66 5.69
CA VAL A 58 9.14 -8.16 7.06
C VAL A 58 8.73 -9.63 7.19
N MET A 59 7.54 -10.00 6.75
CA MET A 59 7.06 -11.40 6.82
C MET A 59 7.91 -12.33 5.94
N TYR A 60 8.25 -11.91 4.72
CA TYR A 60 9.08 -12.70 3.81
C TYR A 60 10.53 -12.87 4.29
N ILE A 61 11.10 -11.91 5.04
CA ILE A 61 12.41 -12.08 5.69
C ILE A 61 12.37 -13.26 6.66
N PHE A 62 11.33 -13.35 7.50
CA PHE A 62 11.19 -14.47 8.45
C PHE A 62 10.94 -15.80 7.74
N LEU A 63 10.14 -15.83 6.68
CA LEU A 63 10.00 -17.03 5.85
C LEU A 63 11.34 -17.45 5.22
N GLN A 64 12.14 -16.49 4.76
CA GLN A 64 13.47 -16.77 4.22
C GLN A 64 14.40 -17.39 5.28
N LEU A 65 14.36 -16.90 6.52
CA LEU A 65 15.13 -17.49 7.63
C LEU A 65 14.71 -18.94 7.92
N ILE A 66 13.41 -19.22 7.90
CA ILE A 66 12.90 -20.59 8.10
C ILE A 66 13.43 -21.50 6.99
N LYS A 67 13.29 -21.09 5.73
CA LYS A 67 13.77 -21.88 4.58
C LYS A 67 15.28 -22.08 4.55
N GLN A 68 16.03 -21.20 5.18
CA GLN A 68 17.48 -21.29 5.33
C GLN A 68 17.93 -22.04 6.60
N ASN A 69 16.99 -22.60 7.39
CA ASN A 69 17.24 -23.22 8.70
C ASN A 69 17.99 -22.30 9.69
N LYS A 70 17.68 -20.98 9.67
CA LYS A 70 18.30 -19.95 10.51
C LYS A 70 17.36 -19.36 11.57
N GLN A 71 16.41 -20.14 12.07
CA GLN A 71 15.42 -19.67 13.06
C GLN A 71 16.06 -19.16 14.36
N ARG A 72 17.27 -19.64 14.71
CA ARG A 72 18.04 -19.14 15.85
C ARG A 72 18.37 -17.63 15.75
N ASP A 73 18.35 -17.06 14.55
CA ASP A 73 18.62 -15.64 14.32
C ASP A 73 17.39 -14.73 14.43
N LEU A 74 16.19 -15.25 14.73
CA LEU A 74 14.93 -14.49 14.74
C LEU A 74 15.01 -13.18 15.54
N LEU A 75 15.51 -13.23 16.79
CA LEU A 75 15.63 -12.03 17.63
C LEU A 75 16.62 -11.01 17.07
N LYS A 76 17.74 -11.47 16.53
CA LYS A 76 18.76 -10.62 15.90
C LYS A 76 18.17 -9.90 14.68
N VAL A 77 17.42 -10.63 13.85
CA VAL A 77 16.79 -10.11 12.64
C VAL A 77 15.67 -9.14 12.99
N ALA A 78 14.85 -9.46 14.00
CA ALA A 78 13.81 -8.56 14.50
C ALA A 78 14.38 -7.20 14.95
N ARG A 79 15.49 -7.20 15.70
CA ARG A 79 16.18 -5.96 16.11
C ARG A 79 16.70 -5.17 14.92
N ALA A 80 17.28 -5.86 13.92
CA ALA A 80 17.78 -5.22 12.71
C ALA A 80 16.65 -4.58 11.89
N ILE A 81 15.50 -5.23 11.76
CA ILE A 81 14.31 -4.69 11.09
C ILE A 81 13.79 -3.45 11.82
N ASN A 82 13.64 -3.53 13.14
CA ASN A 82 13.12 -2.43 13.96
C ASN A 82 13.99 -1.18 13.90
N SER A 83 15.30 -1.31 13.62
CA SER A 83 16.22 -0.18 13.47
C SER A 83 16.19 0.46 12.08
N THR A 84 15.37 -0.05 11.13
CA THR A 84 15.37 0.47 9.75
C THR A 84 14.62 1.77 9.57
N ARG A 85 13.50 1.95 10.28
CA ARG A 85 12.63 3.12 10.16
C ARG A 85 12.08 3.56 11.52
N PRO A 86 12.50 4.72 12.03
CA PRO A 86 11.97 5.25 13.28
C PRO A 86 10.52 5.75 13.18
N THR A 87 10.09 6.16 11.98
CA THR A 87 8.75 6.72 11.74
C THR A 87 7.66 5.67 11.46
N LEU A 88 8.05 4.43 11.15
CA LEU A 88 7.14 3.30 10.96
C LEU A 88 7.65 2.13 11.80
N SER A 89 7.02 1.92 12.93
CA SER A 89 7.44 0.84 13.83
C SER A 89 7.05 -0.52 13.28
N PHE A 90 8.05 -1.35 12.98
CA PHE A 90 7.83 -2.77 12.68
C PHE A 90 7.75 -3.64 13.94
N LYS A 91 7.86 -3.03 15.13
CA LYS A 91 7.90 -3.76 16.40
C LYS A 91 6.69 -4.67 16.57
N TYR A 92 5.50 -4.20 16.26
CA TYR A 92 4.29 -5.02 16.32
C TYR A 92 4.40 -6.29 15.47
N LEU A 93 4.86 -6.17 14.22
CA LEU A 93 5.02 -7.32 13.31
C LEU A 93 6.11 -8.28 13.78
N THR A 94 7.24 -7.76 14.25
CA THR A 94 8.34 -8.60 14.74
C THR A 94 7.98 -9.29 16.06
N ASP A 95 7.30 -8.62 16.98
CA ASP A 95 6.83 -9.20 18.24
C ASP A 95 5.80 -10.31 17.99
N MET A 96 4.91 -10.12 17.02
CA MET A 96 3.94 -11.12 16.60
C MET A 96 4.65 -12.38 16.07
N VAL A 97 5.65 -12.24 15.21
CA VAL A 97 6.44 -13.38 14.70
C VAL A 97 7.19 -14.09 15.82
N ILE A 98 7.79 -13.34 16.75
CA ILE A 98 8.48 -13.91 17.92
C ILE A 98 7.48 -14.63 18.83
N GLY A 99 6.28 -14.07 19.03
CA GLY A 99 5.20 -14.73 19.77
C GLY A 99 4.82 -16.08 19.13
N TRP A 100 4.61 -16.11 17.82
CA TRP A 100 4.31 -17.35 17.10
C TRP A 100 5.43 -18.38 17.20
N SER A 101 6.70 -17.95 17.20
CA SER A 101 7.85 -18.86 17.30
C SER A 101 7.92 -19.63 18.63
N LYS A 102 7.23 -19.16 19.67
CA LYS A 102 7.14 -19.81 20.98
C LYS A 102 5.89 -20.72 21.12
N GLY A 103 4.98 -20.63 20.17
CA GLY A 103 3.74 -21.40 20.15
C GLY A 103 3.92 -22.83 19.65
N LYS A 104 2.85 -23.63 19.75
CA LYS A 104 2.82 -25.02 19.26
C LYS A 104 2.65 -25.13 17.75
N ALA A 105 2.12 -24.09 17.10
CA ALA A 105 1.91 -24.07 15.64
C ALA A 105 3.21 -23.81 14.89
N SER A 106 3.31 -24.36 13.68
CA SER A 106 4.45 -24.06 12.80
C SER A 106 4.53 -22.57 12.50
N LEU A 107 5.66 -21.95 12.78
CA LEU A 107 5.91 -20.53 12.49
C LEU A 107 5.67 -20.20 11.02
N GLU A 108 6.06 -21.10 10.10
CA GLU A 108 5.80 -20.92 8.67
C GLU A 108 4.30 -20.83 8.38
N LYS A 109 3.49 -21.73 8.95
CA LYS A 109 2.02 -21.72 8.78
C LYS A 109 1.41 -20.43 9.33
N CYS A 110 1.87 -19.93 10.48
CA CYS A 110 1.39 -18.68 11.05
C CYS A 110 1.68 -17.49 10.11
N ILE A 111 2.91 -17.39 9.57
CA ILE A 111 3.27 -16.31 8.65
C ILE A 111 2.49 -16.41 7.35
N LEU A 112 2.35 -17.60 6.77
CA LEU A 112 1.58 -17.79 5.53
C LEU A 112 0.11 -17.43 5.74
N GLY A 113 -0.50 -17.85 6.85
CA GLY A 113 -1.87 -17.49 7.20
C GLY A 113 -2.06 -15.99 7.36
N PHE A 114 -1.10 -15.28 7.97
CA PHE A 114 -1.12 -13.81 8.03
C PHE A 114 -1.08 -13.18 6.63
N LEU A 115 -0.20 -13.66 5.75
CA LEU A 115 -0.08 -13.14 4.38
C LEU A 115 -1.37 -13.38 3.57
N GLU A 116 -1.98 -14.54 3.70
CA GLU A 116 -3.25 -14.86 3.06
C GLU A 116 -4.40 -14.00 3.59
N GLY A 117 -4.49 -13.85 4.91
CA GLY A 117 -5.46 -12.97 5.56
C GLY A 117 -5.29 -11.51 5.14
N LEU A 118 -4.06 -11.01 5.07
CA LEU A 118 -3.78 -9.66 4.59
C LEU A 118 -4.23 -9.48 3.12
N LYS A 119 -3.93 -10.45 2.26
CA LYS A 119 -4.35 -10.40 0.86
C LYS A 119 -5.88 -10.40 0.73
N TYR A 120 -6.55 -11.29 1.47
CA TYR A 120 -8.00 -11.36 1.50
C TYR A 120 -8.64 -10.04 1.99
N SER A 121 -8.14 -9.50 3.11
CA SER A 121 -8.64 -8.24 3.68
C SER A 121 -8.51 -7.08 2.69
N ARG A 122 -7.38 -6.99 1.99
CA ARG A 122 -7.15 -5.94 0.98
C ARG A 122 -8.09 -6.09 -0.23
N MET A 123 -8.36 -7.32 -0.66
CA MET A 123 -9.34 -7.57 -1.72
C MET A 123 -10.75 -7.16 -1.28
N LYS A 124 -11.13 -7.57 -0.07
CA LYS A 124 -12.43 -7.23 0.51
C LYS A 124 -12.61 -5.72 0.69
N GLN A 125 -11.58 -5.03 1.16
CA GLN A 125 -11.56 -3.58 1.30
C GLN A 125 -11.83 -2.88 -0.05
N ALA A 126 -11.19 -3.33 -1.14
CA ALA A 126 -11.44 -2.76 -2.47
C ALA A 126 -12.85 -3.08 -2.99
N GLU A 127 -13.36 -4.28 -2.73
CA GLU A 127 -14.72 -4.67 -3.08
C GLU A 127 -15.75 -3.80 -2.36
N GLU A 128 -15.63 -3.63 -1.03
CA GLU A 128 -16.53 -2.78 -0.25
C GLU A 128 -16.45 -1.32 -0.68
N ALA A 129 -15.24 -0.79 -0.91
CA ALA A 129 -15.07 0.57 -1.42
C ALA A 129 -15.78 0.77 -2.78
N SER A 130 -15.76 -0.25 -3.67
CA SER A 130 -16.43 -0.16 -4.96
C SER A 130 -17.95 -0.05 -4.87
N LYS A 131 -18.57 -0.58 -3.79
CA LYS A 131 -20.01 -0.47 -3.55
C LYS A 131 -20.46 0.96 -3.22
N LEU A 132 -19.55 1.76 -2.67
CA LEU A 132 -19.81 3.18 -2.37
C LEU A 132 -19.86 4.05 -3.63
N LEU A 133 -19.43 3.53 -4.78
CA LEU A 133 -19.33 4.27 -6.03
C LEU A 133 -20.61 4.15 -6.87
N LYS A 134 -20.92 5.21 -7.62
CA LYS A 134 -21.97 5.26 -8.63
C LYS A 134 -21.37 5.32 -10.03
N ASP A 135 -22.16 4.98 -11.06
CA ASP A 135 -21.73 5.20 -12.45
C ASP A 135 -21.47 6.68 -12.69
N GLY A 136 -20.38 7.00 -13.36
CA GLY A 136 -19.94 8.36 -13.64
C GLY A 136 -19.14 9.03 -12.51
N ASP A 137 -18.92 8.36 -11.35
CA ASP A 137 -18.13 8.97 -10.27
C ASP A 137 -16.69 9.28 -10.68
N ALA A 138 -16.26 10.47 -10.30
CA ALA A 138 -14.86 10.90 -10.35
C ALA A 138 -14.28 10.95 -8.93
N ILE A 139 -13.24 10.20 -8.69
CA ILE A 139 -12.65 9.96 -7.37
C ILE A 139 -11.33 10.72 -7.25
N LEU A 140 -11.20 11.60 -6.25
CA LEU A 140 -9.92 12.19 -5.90
C LEU A 140 -9.18 11.26 -4.93
N THR A 141 -7.93 10.98 -5.24
CA THR A 141 -7.03 10.21 -4.36
C THR A 141 -5.72 10.93 -4.16
N HIS A 142 -5.02 10.61 -3.08
CA HIS A 142 -3.76 11.21 -2.69
C HIS A 142 -2.74 10.15 -2.31
N CYS A 143 -1.49 10.36 -2.69
CA CYS A 143 -0.40 9.41 -2.49
C CYS A 143 -0.62 8.10 -3.28
N ASN A 144 -0.24 6.96 -2.71
CA ASN A 144 -0.45 5.66 -3.33
C ASN A 144 -0.91 4.65 -2.29
N VAL A 145 -1.99 3.96 -2.57
CA VAL A 145 -2.61 2.96 -1.69
C VAL A 145 -2.27 1.53 -2.15
N SER A 146 -1.06 1.38 -2.68
CA SER A 146 -0.46 0.07 -3.00
C SER A 146 -1.39 -0.85 -3.80
N GLY A 147 -1.88 -0.42 -4.95
CA GLY A 147 -2.68 -1.25 -5.86
C GLY A 147 -4.17 -1.35 -5.51
N LEU A 148 -4.66 -0.69 -4.46
CA LEU A 148 -6.10 -0.73 -4.15
C LEU A 148 -6.92 0.11 -5.12
N MET A 149 -6.46 1.28 -5.56
CA MET A 149 -7.23 2.13 -6.48
C MET A 149 -7.59 1.42 -7.79
N PRO A 150 -6.65 0.80 -8.52
CA PRO A 150 -7.02 0.02 -9.71
C PRO A 150 -7.93 -1.16 -9.39
N LEU A 151 -7.78 -1.80 -8.22
CA LEU A 151 -8.64 -2.91 -7.82
C LEU A 151 -10.08 -2.45 -7.54
N ILE A 152 -10.27 -1.28 -6.90
CA ILE A 152 -11.58 -0.63 -6.74
C ILE A 152 -12.20 -0.37 -8.12
N GLY A 153 -11.42 0.14 -9.07
CA GLY A 153 -11.86 0.36 -10.44
C GLY A 153 -12.31 -0.91 -11.15
N GLU A 154 -11.56 -2.00 -10.99
CA GLU A 154 -11.91 -3.31 -11.54
C GLU A 154 -13.23 -3.85 -10.95
N PHE A 155 -13.44 -3.72 -9.63
CA PHE A 155 -14.72 -4.11 -9.00
C PHE A 155 -15.89 -3.22 -9.47
N ALA A 156 -15.68 -1.90 -9.56
CA ALA A 156 -16.68 -0.97 -10.08
C ALA A 156 -17.09 -1.32 -11.52
N LYS A 157 -16.10 -1.60 -12.39
CA LYS A 157 -16.34 -2.04 -13.77
C LYS A 157 -17.16 -3.33 -13.85
N LYS A 158 -16.88 -4.32 -12.98
CA LYS A 158 -17.69 -5.54 -12.89
C LYS A 158 -19.13 -5.28 -12.46
N GLN A 159 -19.40 -4.18 -11.76
CA GLN A 159 -20.72 -3.72 -11.37
C GLN A 159 -21.38 -2.81 -12.44
N GLY A 160 -20.78 -2.72 -13.65
CA GLY A 160 -21.28 -1.89 -14.74
C GLY A 160 -21.04 -0.39 -14.57
N LYS A 161 -20.17 0.02 -13.63
CA LYS A 161 -19.89 1.42 -13.33
C LYS A 161 -18.66 1.91 -14.10
N ARG A 162 -18.76 3.08 -14.71
CA ARG A 162 -17.66 3.83 -15.31
C ARG A 162 -17.20 4.85 -14.29
N ILE A 163 -15.95 4.78 -13.89
CA ILE A 163 -15.37 5.71 -12.92
C ILE A 163 -14.06 6.29 -13.46
N SER A 164 -13.70 7.46 -12.98
CA SER A 164 -12.46 8.14 -13.29
C SER A 164 -11.76 8.59 -12.01
N PHE A 165 -10.48 8.97 -12.14
CA PHE A 165 -9.67 9.37 -11.00
C PHE A 165 -9.00 10.72 -11.23
N PHE A 166 -8.93 11.51 -10.17
CA PHE A 166 -7.99 12.61 -10.01
C PHE A 166 -6.93 12.18 -8.99
N ALA A 167 -5.68 12.11 -9.42
CA ALA A 167 -4.55 11.79 -8.55
C ALA A 167 -3.73 13.07 -8.32
N THR A 168 -3.63 13.51 -7.07
CA THR A 168 -2.69 14.58 -6.74
C THR A 168 -1.28 14.09 -6.97
N GLU A 169 -0.35 14.97 -7.38
CA GLU A 169 1.04 14.58 -7.62
C GLU A 169 1.75 14.03 -6.39
N THR A 170 1.40 14.53 -5.21
CA THR A 170 1.92 14.14 -3.89
C THR A 170 3.41 14.48 -3.71
N ARG A 171 3.72 15.77 -3.51
CA ARG A 171 5.08 16.21 -3.17
C ARG A 171 5.53 15.64 -1.81
N PRO A 172 6.86 15.48 -1.54
CA PRO A 172 7.97 15.64 -2.50
C PRO A 172 8.27 14.38 -3.33
N TYR A 173 7.80 13.17 -2.92
CA TYR A 173 8.14 11.89 -3.56
C TYR A 173 7.35 11.58 -4.84
N LEU A 174 6.30 12.35 -5.12
CA LEU A 174 5.46 12.22 -6.30
C LEU A 174 4.77 10.85 -6.43
N GLN A 175 4.33 10.26 -5.32
CA GLN A 175 3.69 8.94 -5.33
C GLN A 175 2.40 8.92 -6.14
N GLY A 176 1.63 10.01 -6.10
CA GLY A 176 0.40 10.10 -6.87
C GLY A 176 0.66 10.08 -8.36
N SER A 177 1.56 10.93 -8.85
CA SER A 177 1.89 10.99 -10.28
C SER A 177 2.71 9.80 -10.76
N ARG A 178 3.67 9.31 -9.96
CA ARG A 178 4.59 8.24 -10.37
C ARG A 178 4.01 6.84 -10.22
N LEU A 179 3.22 6.60 -9.20
CA LEU A 179 2.73 5.27 -8.86
C LEU A 179 1.24 5.13 -9.11
N THR A 180 0.41 6.01 -8.50
CA THR A 180 -1.05 5.88 -8.60
C THR A 180 -1.55 6.12 -10.03
N ALA A 181 -1.08 7.17 -10.69
CA ALA A 181 -1.46 7.42 -12.08
C ALA A 181 -0.96 6.31 -13.01
N TRP A 182 0.27 5.82 -12.80
CA TRP A 182 0.83 4.72 -13.57
C TRP A 182 0.03 3.42 -13.44
N GLU A 183 -0.35 3.04 -12.22
CA GLU A 183 -1.11 1.79 -12.02
C GLU A 183 -2.55 1.90 -12.51
N LEU A 184 -3.20 3.07 -12.40
CA LEU A 184 -4.53 3.32 -12.94
C LEU A 184 -4.53 3.28 -14.47
N GLN A 185 -3.56 3.93 -15.12
CA GLN A 185 -3.39 3.89 -16.57
C GLN A 185 -3.17 2.45 -17.07
N ARG A 186 -2.34 1.67 -16.38
CA ARG A 186 -2.11 0.25 -16.73
C ARG A 186 -3.34 -0.63 -16.55
N ALA A 187 -4.26 -0.25 -15.69
CA ALA A 187 -5.55 -0.91 -15.49
C ALA A 187 -6.61 -0.46 -16.51
N GLY A 188 -6.28 0.49 -17.41
CA GLY A 188 -7.22 1.04 -18.38
C GLY A 188 -8.29 1.93 -17.74
N LEU A 189 -7.96 2.57 -16.61
CA LEU A 189 -8.83 3.49 -15.90
C LEU A 189 -8.43 4.94 -16.21
N GLY A 190 -9.41 5.80 -16.43
CA GLY A 190 -9.18 7.23 -16.67
C GLY A 190 -8.58 7.87 -15.44
N VAL A 191 -7.44 8.57 -15.60
CA VAL A 191 -6.78 9.31 -14.53
C VAL A 191 -6.26 10.65 -15.02
N THR A 192 -6.55 11.69 -14.23
CA THR A 192 -6.00 13.05 -14.40
C THR A 192 -5.06 13.34 -13.24
N ILE A 193 -3.81 13.68 -13.54
CA ILE A 193 -2.86 14.14 -12.52
C ILE A 193 -3.10 15.63 -12.29
N ILE A 194 -3.19 16.01 -11.02
CA ILE A 194 -3.28 17.41 -10.59
C ILE A 194 -2.14 17.73 -9.61
N THR A 195 -1.76 18.99 -9.52
CA THR A 195 -0.86 19.43 -8.44
C THR A 195 -1.56 19.36 -7.09
N ASP A 196 -0.80 19.27 -5.99
CA ASP A 196 -1.38 19.20 -4.64
C ASP A 196 -2.21 20.46 -4.30
N GLY A 197 -1.88 21.62 -4.88
CA GLY A 197 -2.61 22.87 -4.70
C GLY A 197 -3.91 22.99 -5.50
N MET A 198 -4.18 22.10 -6.47
CA MET A 198 -5.37 22.18 -7.33
C MET A 198 -6.63 21.56 -6.74
N VAL A 199 -6.55 20.95 -5.56
CA VAL A 199 -7.67 20.21 -4.94
C VAL A 199 -8.95 21.06 -4.85
N ALA A 200 -8.84 22.28 -4.31
CA ALA A 200 -9.98 23.17 -4.19
C ALA A 200 -10.58 23.56 -5.55
N ALA A 201 -9.71 23.78 -6.56
CA ALA A 201 -10.16 24.15 -7.90
C ALA A 201 -10.98 23.05 -8.57
N VAL A 202 -10.53 21.78 -8.50
CA VAL A 202 -11.29 20.66 -9.11
C VAL A 202 -12.59 20.35 -8.35
N MET A 203 -12.60 20.56 -7.04
CA MET A 203 -13.80 20.37 -6.21
C MET A 203 -14.83 21.48 -6.45
N SER A 204 -14.41 22.76 -6.55
CA SER A 204 -15.30 23.89 -6.83
C SER A 204 -15.94 23.81 -8.21
N GLN A 205 -15.28 23.17 -9.18
CA GLN A 205 -15.82 22.92 -10.52
C GLN A 205 -16.70 21.67 -10.61
N HIS A 206 -17.07 21.07 -9.48
CA HIS A 206 -17.88 19.83 -9.39
C HIS A 206 -17.28 18.64 -10.19
N LYS A 207 -15.96 18.61 -10.38
CA LYS A 207 -15.27 17.54 -11.11
C LYS A 207 -14.97 16.31 -10.25
N VAL A 208 -15.18 16.38 -8.94
CA VAL A 208 -14.91 15.32 -7.97
C VAL A 208 -16.17 15.01 -7.19
N ASN A 209 -16.55 13.73 -7.14
CA ASN A 209 -17.73 13.26 -6.41
C ASN A 209 -17.38 12.63 -5.06
N LYS A 210 -16.19 12.07 -4.93
CA LYS A 210 -15.73 11.39 -3.73
C LYS A 210 -14.22 11.54 -3.56
N VAL A 211 -13.78 11.50 -2.31
CA VAL A 211 -12.36 11.37 -1.97
C VAL A 211 -12.16 10.00 -1.36
N ILE A 212 -11.15 9.27 -1.84
CA ILE A 212 -10.72 7.99 -1.27
C ILE A 212 -9.20 8.03 -1.08
N VAL A 213 -8.75 7.88 0.16
CA VAL A 213 -7.33 7.87 0.56
C VAL A 213 -7.00 6.66 1.41
N GLY A 214 -5.72 6.39 1.61
CA GLY A 214 -5.26 5.42 2.61
C GLY A 214 -5.00 6.07 3.97
N ALA A 215 -4.54 5.26 4.93
CA ALA A 215 -4.02 5.72 6.20
C ALA A 215 -2.70 5.00 6.53
N ASP A 216 -1.74 5.75 7.08
CA ASP A 216 -0.52 5.17 7.65
C ASP A 216 -0.76 4.68 9.09
N HIS A 217 -1.62 5.38 9.83
CA HIS A 217 -2.04 5.04 11.20
C HIS A 217 -3.51 5.37 11.41
N LEU A 218 -4.18 4.53 12.20
CA LEU A 218 -5.52 4.73 12.71
C LEU A 218 -5.45 4.74 14.25
N THR A 219 -6.03 5.75 14.87
CA THR A 219 -6.12 5.86 16.32
C THR A 219 -7.40 5.22 16.84
N LEU A 220 -7.46 4.96 18.15
CA LEU A 220 -8.63 4.34 18.78
C LEU A 220 -9.90 5.21 18.73
N ASN A 221 -9.75 6.53 18.64
CA ASN A 221 -10.87 7.46 18.49
C ASN A 221 -11.29 7.68 17.02
N GLY A 222 -10.67 6.96 16.07
CA GLY A 222 -11.03 7.02 14.66
C GLY A 222 -10.29 8.08 13.84
N ASP A 223 -9.37 8.85 14.44
CA ASP A 223 -8.53 9.77 13.68
C ASP A 223 -7.49 9.00 12.87
N ILE A 224 -7.04 9.60 11.78
CA ILE A 224 -6.00 9.01 10.93
C ILE A 224 -4.79 9.93 10.81
N ALA A 225 -3.61 9.32 10.70
CA ALA A 225 -2.42 9.96 10.17
C ALA A 225 -2.12 9.38 8.79
N ASN A 226 -1.84 10.24 7.83
CA ASN A 226 -1.54 9.85 6.45
C ASN A 226 -0.53 10.82 5.82
N LYS A 227 -0.23 10.62 4.56
CA LYS A 227 0.64 11.47 3.75
C LYS A 227 0.29 12.95 3.92
N ILE A 228 1.33 13.79 4.03
CA ILE A 228 1.17 15.26 4.06
C ILE A 228 0.32 15.72 2.88
N GLY A 229 -0.63 16.63 3.13
CA GLY A 229 -1.66 17.05 2.17
C GLY A 229 -3.04 16.42 2.42
N THR A 230 -3.12 15.26 3.07
CA THR A 230 -4.40 14.58 3.34
C THR A 230 -5.35 15.44 4.19
N TYR A 231 -4.83 16.13 5.21
CA TYR A 231 -5.65 17.02 6.05
C TYR A 231 -6.22 18.20 5.28
N GLN A 232 -5.42 18.83 4.41
CA GLN A 232 -5.88 19.87 3.50
C GLN A 232 -7.01 19.36 2.58
N ILE A 233 -6.87 18.17 2.03
CA ILE A 233 -7.90 17.54 1.18
C ILE A 233 -9.18 17.30 1.99
N ALA A 234 -9.07 16.83 3.24
CA ALA A 234 -10.21 16.58 4.11
C ALA A 234 -10.98 17.87 4.43
N ILE A 235 -10.26 18.97 4.78
CA ILE A 235 -10.86 20.30 5.00
C ILE A 235 -11.60 20.76 3.74
N THR A 236 -10.96 20.66 2.60
CA THR A 236 -11.54 21.08 1.31
C THR A 236 -12.77 20.24 0.95
N ALA A 237 -12.69 18.92 1.12
CA ALA A 237 -13.82 18.02 0.88
C ALA A 237 -15.01 18.34 1.79
N LYS A 238 -14.76 18.64 3.08
CA LYS A 238 -15.78 19.06 4.02
C LYS A 238 -16.46 20.37 3.59
N TYR A 239 -15.67 21.36 3.17
CA TYR A 239 -16.18 22.64 2.68
C TYR A 239 -17.13 22.47 1.48
N PHE A 240 -16.73 21.64 0.50
CA PHE A 240 -17.56 21.36 -0.69
C PHE A 240 -18.58 20.22 -0.49
N LYS A 241 -18.73 19.70 0.74
CA LYS A 241 -19.65 18.59 1.09
C LYS A 241 -19.41 17.32 0.26
N ILE A 242 -18.18 17.06 -0.10
CA ILE A 242 -17.77 15.86 -0.84
C ILE A 242 -17.46 14.73 0.16
N PRO A 243 -18.06 13.54 0.00
CA PRO A 243 -17.77 12.40 0.87
C PRO A 243 -16.28 12.03 0.85
N PHE A 244 -15.72 11.80 2.04
CA PHE A 244 -14.33 11.48 2.25
C PHE A 244 -14.22 10.10 2.92
N TYR A 245 -13.55 9.16 2.25
CA TYR A 245 -13.40 7.79 2.72
C TYR A 245 -11.92 7.45 2.92
N VAL A 246 -11.67 6.61 3.92
CA VAL A 246 -10.33 6.10 4.27
C VAL A 246 -10.35 4.58 4.17
N LEU A 247 -9.30 4.01 3.53
CA LEU A 247 -9.12 2.57 3.32
C LEU A 247 -8.20 1.98 4.37
#